data_31daad2b32746193f43c4d332a6f7875
#
_entry.id   31daad2b32746193f43c4d332a6f7875
#
_cell.length_a   1.000
_cell.length_b   1.000
_cell.length_c   1.000
_cell.angle_alpha   90.00
_cell.angle_beta   90.00
_cell.angle_gamma   90.00
#
_symmetry.space_group_name_H-M   'P 1'
#
loop_
_entity.id
_entity.type
_entity.pdbx_description
1 polymer ?
#
loop_
_entity_poly.entity_id
_entity_poly.type
_entity_poly.pdbx_seq_one_letter_code
_entity_poly.pdbx_strand_id
1 'polypeptide(L)'
;NITACPGTDRCKLANIDSVHLAREIDKRYFRKDMPGKIRIAISACPNACTSESLNEIGITGLRTPIRKPGYCTGCGTCVQFCQEDALVVSEGSIVMDQDRCLDCGTCVRSCVYGLLESEPTAYRITFGGRRGRHPKVGMHLITVNSEEAALLVIDEIIDWIYRYARIGVPIVQQLGVSLNFEEFKANLPKKIPADSIVCQ
;
A
#
# COMPACT_ATOMS: atom_id res chain seq x y z
N ASN A 1 2.58 -0.01 -17.83
CA ASN A 1 1.81 -1.25 -17.62
C ASN A 1 1.25 -1.28 -16.21
N ILE A 2 -0.08 -1.48 -16.06
CA ILE A 2 -0.76 -1.54 -14.77
C ILE A 2 -1.24 -2.98 -14.54
N THR A 3 -1.05 -3.49 -13.34
CA THR A 3 -1.57 -4.79 -12.87
C THR A 3 -2.30 -4.57 -11.56
N ALA A 4 -3.55 -4.99 -11.47
CA ALA A 4 -4.35 -4.92 -10.25
C ALA A 4 -4.90 -6.30 -9.88
N CYS A 5 -5.06 -6.56 -8.59
CA CYS A 5 -5.84 -7.71 -8.14
C CYS A 5 -7.35 -7.39 -8.29
N PRO A 6 -8.25 -8.39 -8.13
CA PRO A 6 -9.69 -8.17 -8.37
C PRO A 6 -10.37 -7.18 -7.39
N GLY A 7 -9.70 -6.77 -6.30
CA GLY A 7 -10.20 -5.74 -5.40
C GLY A 7 -11.50 -6.09 -4.68
N THR A 8 -12.21 -5.05 -4.25
CA THR A 8 -13.47 -5.17 -3.49
C THR A 8 -14.60 -5.81 -4.28
N ASP A 9 -14.54 -5.80 -5.61
CA ASP A 9 -15.58 -6.40 -6.46
C ASP A 9 -15.72 -7.92 -6.26
N ARG A 10 -14.61 -8.62 -6.00
CA ARG A 10 -14.59 -10.10 -5.95
C ARG A 10 -13.82 -10.70 -4.80
N CYS A 11 -13.07 -9.91 -4.03
CA CYS A 11 -12.24 -10.41 -2.95
C CYS A 11 -12.72 -9.94 -1.58
N LYS A 12 -13.09 -10.88 -0.71
CA LYS A 12 -13.54 -10.58 0.67
C LYS A 12 -12.44 -9.98 1.56
N LEU A 13 -11.17 -10.14 1.18
CA LEU A 13 -10.02 -9.64 1.92
C LEU A 13 -9.57 -8.25 1.43
N ALA A 14 -10.16 -7.74 0.36
CA ALA A 14 -9.79 -6.45 -0.18
C ALA A 14 -10.10 -5.30 0.79
N ASN A 15 -9.17 -4.38 0.90
CA ASN A 15 -9.29 -3.15 1.68
C ASN A 15 -9.61 -1.94 0.80
N ILE A 16 -9.16 -1.96 -0.48
CA ILE A 16 -9.36 -0.88 -1.45
C ILE A 16 -9.97 -1.42 -2.74
N ASP A 17 -10.57 -0.54 -3.51
CA ASP A 17 -10.98 -0.82 -4.90
C ASP A 17 -9.77 -0.66 -5.83
N SER A 18 -8.98 -1.72 -5.94
CA SER A 18 -7.77 -1.75 -6.77
C SER A 18 -8.08 -1.64 -8.26
N VAL A 19 -9.26 -2.08 -8.70
CA VAL A 19 -9.67 -2.01 -10.11
C VAL A 19 -10.06 -0.60 -10.50
N HIS A 20 -10.80 0.10 -9.63
CA HIS A 20 -11.14 1.52 -9.83
C HIS A 20 -9.87 2.37 -9.89
N LEU A 21 -8.99 2.23 -8.88
CA LEU A 21 -7.71 2.95 -8.85
C LEU A 21 -6.86 2.70 -10.10
N ALA A 22 -6.78 1.43 -10.56
CA ALA A 22 -6.07 1.09 -11.79
C ALA A 22 -6.63 1.80 -13.02
N ARG A 23 -7.97 1.88 -13.14
CA ARG A 23 -8.64 2.59 -14.23
C ARG A 23 -8.38 4.09 -14.21
N GLU A 24 -8.40 4.71 -13.03
CA GLU A 24 -8.11 6.14 -12.88
C GLU A 24 -6.66 6.46 -13.26
N ILE A 25 -5.70 5.62 -12.87
CA ILE A 25 -4.30 5.76 -13.30
C ILE A 25 -4.19 5.54 -14.82
N ASP A 26 -4.87 4.52 -15.37
CA ASP A 26 -4.83 4.26 -16.82
C ASP A 26 -5.38 5.44 -17.63
N LYS A 27 -6.53 6.01 -17.25
CA LYS A 27 -7.09 7.21 -17.88
C LYS A 27 -6.11 8.37 -17.94
N ARG A 28 -5.27 8.55 -16.90
CA ARG A 28 -4.31 9.65 -16.83
C ARG A 28 -3.10 9.44 -17.73
N TYR A 29 -2.64 8.18 -17.87
CA TYR A 29 -1.33 7.86 -18.46
C TYR A 29 -1.38 6.96 -19.69
N PHE A 30 -2.56 6.52 -20.13
CA PHE A 30 -2.70 5.71 -21.32
C PHE A 30 -2.10 6.41 -22.55
N ARG A 31 -1.24 5.68 -23.28
CA ARG A 31 -0.53 6.18 -24.47
C ARG A 31 0.38 7.39 -24.25
N LYS A 32 0.70 7.76 -23.02
CA LYS A 32 1.72 8.76 -22.80
C LYS A 32 3.11 8.11 -22.95
N ASP A 33 3.99 8.78 -23.68
CA ASP A 33 5.37 8.35 -23.79
C ASP A 33 6.06 8.48 -22.43
N MET A 34 6.79 7.44 -22.03
CA MET A 34 7.52 7.41 -20.77
C MET A 34 9.02 7.29 -21.06
N PRO A 35 9.89 7.94 -20.26
CA PRO A 35 11.35 7.87 -20.47
C PRO A 35 11.90 6.44 -20.32
N GLY A 36 11.15 5.54 -19.70
CA GLY A 36 11.46 4.13 -19.56
C GLY A 36 10.23 3.31 -19.20
N LYS A 37 10.40 1.99 -19.13
CA LYS A 37 9.31 1.10 -18.73
C LYS A 37 8.96 1.29 -17.26
N ILE A 38 7.73 1.65 -16.98
CA ILE A 38 7.16 1.76 -15.64
C ILE A 38 6.06 0.71 -15.51
N ARG A 39 6.14 -0.10 -14.46
CA ARG A 39 5.11 -1.05 -14.05
C ARG A 39 4.51 -0.56 -12.75
N ILE A 40 3.20 -0.44 -12.73
CA ILE A 40 2.41 -0.11 -11.55
C ILE A 40 1.66 -1.37 -11.15
N ALA A 41 1.78 -1.81 -9.91
CA ALA A 41 1.04 -2.94 -9.42
C ALA A 41 0.27 -2.57 -8.16
N ILE A 42 -1.00 -3.01 -8.10
CA ILE A 42 -1.93 -2.66 -7.03
C ILE A 42 -2.45 -3.94 -6.40
N SER A 43 -2.17 -4.13 -5.12
CA SER A 43 -2.75 -5.17 -4.27
C SER A 43 -3.74 -4.53 -3.30
N ALA A 44 -4.98 -5.00 -3.30
CA ALA A 44 -6.02 -4.45 -2.45
C ALA A 44 -5.84 -4.76 -0.95
N CYS A 45 -4.88 -5.59 -0.58
CA CYS A 45 -4.52 -5.91 0.81
C CYS A 45 -3.08 -6.46 0.88
N PRO A 46 -2.50 -6.59 2.10
CA PRO A 46 -1.13 -7.10 2.30
C PRO A 46 -0.85 -8.53 1.83
N ASN A 47 -1.85 -9.32 1.41
CA ASN A 47 -1.60 -10.61 0.76
C ASN A 47 -0.82 -10.51 -0.56
N ALA A 48 -0.60 -9.31 -1.07
CA ALA A 48 0.33 -9.00 -2.14
C ALA A 48 0.16 -9.86 -3.42
N CYS A 49 -1.08 -10.18 -3.80
CA CYS A 49 -1.39 -11.09 -4.91
C CYS A 49 -0.80 -10.66 -6.26
N THR A 50 -0.53 -9.37 -6.46
CA THR A 50 0.14 -8.84 -7.65
C THR A 50 1.65 -8.71 -7.50
N SER A 51 2.19 -9.06 -6.30
CA SER A 51 3.59 -8.79 -5.93
C SER A 51 3.96 -7.33 -6.20
N GLU A 52 3.13 -6.40 -5.73
CA GLU A 52 3.24 -4.97 -6.02
C GLU A 52 4.60 -4.40 -5.61
N SER A 53 5.15 -4.86 -4.49
CA SER A 53 6.46 -4.44 -4.00
C SER A 53 7.65 -4.79 -4.91
N LEU A 54 7.44 -5.68 -5.88
CA LEU A 54 8.44 -6.03 -6.91
C LEU A 54 8.22 -5.26 -8.23
N ASN A 55 7.52 -4.15 -8.21
CA ASN A 55 7.32 -3.30 -9.40
C ASN A 55 7.90 -1.92 -9.16
N GLU A 56 8.10 -1.13 -10.22
CA GLU A 56 8.64 0.22 -10.10
C GLU A 56 7.79 1.07 -9.18
N ILE A 57 6.45 0.92 -9.25
CA ILE A 57 5.50 1.53 -8.32
C ILE A 57 4.59 0.42 -7.78
N GLY A 58 4.56 0.26 -6.47
CA GLY A 58 3.68 -0.66 -5.77
C GLY A 58 2.67 0.08 -4.91
N ILE A 59 1.40 -0.37 -4.92
CA ILE A 59 0.34 0.18 -4.08
C ILE A 59 -0.31 -0.97 -3.32
N THR A 60 -0.36 -0.87 -1.99
CA THR A 60 -0.99 -1.85 -1.12
C THR A 60 -2.10 -1.20 -0.30
N GLY A 61 -3.31 -1.75 -0.35
CA GLY A 61 -4.41 -1.31 0.50
C GLY A 61 -4.27 -1.83 1.93
N LEU A 62 -4.32 -0.94 2.91
CA LEU A 62 -4.18 -1.24 4.33
C LEU A 62 -5.50 -1.01 5.07
N ARG A 63 -5.67 -1.73 6.18
CA ARG A 63 -6.78 -1.59 7.10
C ARG A 63 -6.30 -1.84 8.52
N THR A 64 -5.82 -0.79 9.17
CA THR A 64 -5.25 -0.84 10.52
C THR A 64 -6.34 -1.13 11.55
N PRO A 65 -6.24 -2.20 12.34
CA PRO A 65 -7.24 -2.53 13.35
C PRO A 65 -7.11 -1.61 14.57
N ILE A 66 -8.26 -1.21 15.11
CA ILE A 66 -8.37 -0.46 16.36
C ILE A 66 -9.24 -1.25 17.33
N ARG A 67 -8.83 -1.33 18.61
CA ARG A 67 -9.65 -1.92 19.64
C ARG A 67 -10.64 -0.91 20.23
N LYS A 68 -11.93 -1.26 20.22
CA LYS A 68 -12.95 -0.55 20.97
C LYS A 68 -12.90 -0.87 22.47
N PRO A 69 -13.34 0.05 23.32
CA PRO A 69 -13.64 -0.26 24.71
C PRO A 69 -14.71 -1.36 24.80
N GLY A 70 -14.52 -2.28 25.74
CA GLY A 70 -15.46 -3.37 25.97
C GLY A 70 -14.78 -4.64 26.43
N TYR A 71 -15.58 -5.53 27.02
CA TYR A 71 -15.10 -6.83 27.51
C TYR A 71 -15.02 -7.84 26.38
N CYS A 72 -13.85 -8.46 26.21
CA CYS A 72 -13.65 -9.52 25.25
C CYS A 72 -14.01 -10.87 25.88
N THR A 73 -14.90 -11.62 25.25
CA THR A 73 -15.32 -12.95 25.72
C THR A 73 -14.24 -14.03 25.60
N GLY A 74 -13.12 -13.71 24.98
CA GLY A 74 -12.02 -14.67 24.79
C GLY A 74 -12.27 -15.74 23.72
N CYS A 75 -13.20 -15.53 22.78
CA CYS A 75 -13.54 -16.51 21.76
C CYS A 75 -12.37 -16.90 20.83
N GLY A 76 -11.30 -16.09 20.77
CA GLY A 76 -10.08 -16.38 20.03
C GLY A 76 -10.16 -16.28 18.50
N THR A 77 -11.33 -15.97 17.92
CA THR A 77 -11.52 -15.96 16.46
C THR A 77 -10.54 -15.00 15.75
N CYS A 78 -10.34 -13.79 16.29
CA CYS A 78 -9.39 -12.81 15.70
C CYS A 78 -7.95 -13.32 15.75
N VAL A 79 -7.56 -14.04 16.81
CA VAL A 79 -6.23 -14.66 16.95
C VAL A 79 -6.06 -15.77 15.92
N GLN A 80 -7.04 -16.65 15.79
CA GLN A 80 -7.00 -17.78 14.86
C GLN A 80 -6.86 -17.34 13.39
N PHE A 81 -7.46 -16.21 13.02
CA PHE A 81 -7.38 -15.67 11.66
C PHE A 81 -6.19 -14.74 11.42
N CYS A 82 -5.39 -14.43 12.45
CA CYS A 82 -4.19 -13.64 12.28
C CYS A 82 -3.04 -14.52 11.78
N GLN A 83 -2.62 -14.32 10.54
CA GLN A 83 -1.51 -15.09 9.95
C GLN A 83 -0.12 -14.63 10.44
N GLU A 84 -0.06 -13.47 11.09
CA GLU A 84 1.18 -12.88 11.61
C GLU A 84 1.37 -13.13 13.11
N ASP A 85 0.43 -13.87 13.75
CA ASP A 85 0.39 -14.05 15.20
C ASP A 85 0.52 -12.74 15.99
N ALA A 86 0.01 -11.65 15.43
CA ALA A 86 0.10 -10.31 15.99
C ALA A 86 -0.96 -10.02 17.07
N LEU A 87 -1.81 -11.00 17.43
CA LEU A 87 -2.91 -10.82 18.37
C LEU A 87 -2.87 -11.87 19.48
N VAL A 88 -3.09 -11.41 20.72
CA VAL A 88 -3.28 -12.27 21.88
C VAL A 88 -4.51 -11.81 22.64
N VAL A 89 -5.28 -12.75 23.16
CA VAL A 89 -6.39 -12.46 24.09
C VAL A 89 -5.93 -12.81 25.51
N SER A 90 -5.94 -11.84 26.40
CA SER A 90 -5.57 -11.99 27.81
C SER A 90 -6.51 -11.18 28.69
N GLU A 91 -6.98 -11.77 29.78
CA GLU A 91 -7.79 -11.11 30.82
C GLU A 91 -8.99 -10.29 30.28
N GLY A 92 -9.72 -10.83 29.30
CA GLY A 92 -10.86 -10.16 28.69
C GLY A 92 -10.49 -8.97 27.79
N SER A 93 -9.24 -8.92 27.36
CA SER A 93 -8.71 -7.89 26.47
C SER A 93 -8.01 -8.48 25.26
N ILE A 94 -8.04 -7.73 24.14
CA ILE A 94 -7.27 -8.04 22.93
C ILE A 94 -6.02 -7.17 22.97
N VAL A 95 -4.85 -7.81 22.96
CA VAL A 95 -3.55 -7.15 22.88
C VAL A 95 -3.00 -7.36 21.48
N MET A 96 -2.51 -6.30 20.86
CA MET A 96 -1.99 -6.31 19.50
C MET A 96 -0.51 -5.90 19.48
N ASP A 97 0.29 -6.73 18.82
CA ASP A 97 1.67 -6.43 18.50
C ASP A 97 1.71 -5.64 17.17
N GLN A 98 2.00 -4.36 17.26
CA GLN A 98 2.02 -3.45 16.11
C GLN A 98 3.18 -3.75 15.16
N ASP A 99 4.31 -4.24 15.68
CA ASP A 99 5.50 -4.54 14.87
C ASP A 99 5.28 -5.77 13.97
N ARG A 100 4.41 -6.68 14.40
CA ARG A 100 4.03 -7.87 13.62
C ARG A 100 2.81 -7.63 12.74
N CYS A 101 2.00 -6.63 13.04
CA CYS A 101 0.76 -6.36 12.32
C CYS A 101 1.05 -5.82 10.91
N LEU A 102 0.48 -6.46 9.88
CA LEU A 102 0.57 -6.00 8.48
C LEU A 102 -0.60 -5.13 8.05
N ASP A 103 -1.50 -4.73 8.93
CA ASP A 103 -2.68 -3.92 8.61
C ASP A 103 -3.60 -4.56 7.56
N CYS A 104 -3.73 -5.89 7.60
CA CYS A 104 -4.57 -6.61 6.64
C CYS A 104 -6.07 -6.53 6.93
N GLY A 105 -6.47 -6.14 8.14
CA GLY A 105 -7.86 -6.00 8.57
C GLY A 105 -8.63 -7.32 8.73
N THR A 106 -7.97 -8.48 8.68
CA THR A 106 -8.66 -9.78 8.81
C THR A 106 -9.29 -9.94 10.19
N CYS A 107 -8.63 -9.53 11.24
CA CYS A 107 -9.14 -9.57 12.61
C CYS A 107 -10.38 -8.69 12.81
N VAL A 108 -10.46 -7.55 12.13
CA VAL A 108 -11.64 -6.66 12.14
C VAL A 108 -12.85 -7.40 11.56
N ARG A 109 -12.68 -8.09 10.43
CA ARG A 109 -13.75 -8.85 9.77
C ARG A 109 -14.16 -10.09 10.54
N SER A 110 -13.26 -10.67 11.32
CA SER A 110 -13.50 -11.92 12.06
C SER A 110 -14.05 -11.69 13.48
N CYS A 111 -14.02 -10.47 14.02
CA CYS A 111 -14.53 -10.18 15.35
C CYS A 111 -16.07 -10.12 15.35
N VAL A 112 -16.72 -11.22 15.72
CA VAL A 112 -18.19 -11.32 15.76
C VAL A 112 -18.86 -10.37 16.77
N TYR A 113 -18.12 -9.89 17.75
CA TYR A 113 -18.60 -8.95 18.77
C TYR A 113 -18.34 -7.47 18.44
N GLY A 114 -17.71 -7.19 17.28
CA GLY A 114 -17.43 -5.83 16.84
C GLY A 114 -16.48 -5.04 17.75
N LEU A 115 -15.63 -5.73 18.55
CA LEU A 115 -14.63 -5.10 19.42
C LEU A 115 -13.37 -4.63 18.68
N LEU A 116 -13.22 -5.06 17.44
CA LEU A 116 -12.18 -4.58 16.54
C LEU A 116 -12.85 -3.80 15.40
N GLU A 117 -12.49 -2.53 15.30
CA GLU A 117 -12.80 -1.65 14.17
C GLU A 117 -11.52 -1.38 13.38
N SER A 118 -11.60 -0.53 12.40
CA SER A 118 -10.42 -0.10 11.64
C SER A 118 -10.35 1.40 11.53
N GLU A 119 -9.12 1.91 11.46
CA GLU A 119 -8.84 3.21 10.86
C GLU A 119 -9.44 3.30 9.45
N PRO A 120 -9.61 4.50 8.91
CA PRO A 120 -9.87 4.67 7.49
C PRO A 120 -8.88 3.88 6.66
N THR A 121 -9.33 3.35 5.53
CA THR A 121 -8.48 2.60 4.63
C THR A 121 -7.30 3.43 4.14
N ALA A 122 -6.10 2.87 4.14
CA ALA A 122 -4.90 3.56 3.72
C ALA A 122 -4.24 2.88 2.51
N TYR A 123 -3.41 3.62 1.80
CA TYR A 123 -2.70 3.24 0.59
C TYR A 123 -1.20 3.37 0.84
N ARG A 124 -0.52 2.25 1.06
CA ARG A 124 0.95 2.23 1.18
C ARG A 124 1.54 2.22 -0.21
N ILE A 125 2.38 3.19 -0.51
CA ILE A 125 3.04 3.35 -1.80
C ILE A 125 4.52 3.06 -1.66
N THR A 126 5.02 2.17 -2.52
CA THR A 126 6.44 1.79 -2.61
C THR A 126 7.00 2.14 -3.96
N PHE A 127 8.29 2.40 -4.04
CA PHE A 127 8.99 2.74 -5.27
C PHE A 127 10.31 1.97 -5.42
N GLY A 128 10.69 1.67 -6.66
CA GLY A 128 11.99 1.10 -6.99
C GLY A 128 12.07 -0.43 -6.89
N GLY A 129 10.93 -1.12 -6.87
CA GLY A 129 10.88 -2.57 -6.96
C GLY A 129 11.25 -3.09 -8.35
N ARG A 130 11.75 -4.31 -8.40
CA ARG A 130 12.15 -4.99 -9.64
C ARG A 130 11.89 -6.48 -9.55
N ARG A 131 11.26 -7.03 -10.59
CA ARG A 131 11.13 -8.48 -10.83
C ARG A 131 12.30 -9.02 -11.66
N GLY A 132 12.38 -10.31 -11.78
CA GLY A 132 13.26 -11.02 -12.68
C GLY A 132 14.46 -11.66 -11.99
N ARG A 133 15.55 -11.86 -12.72
CA ARG A 133 16.72 -12.63 -12.26
C ARG A 133 17.36 -12.04 -10.98
N HIS A 134 17.29 -10.74 -10.79
CA HIS A 134 17.81 -10.03 -9.61
C HIS A 134 16.66 -9.20 -9.00
N PRO A 135 15.76 -9.86 -8.24
CA PRO A 135 14.61 -9.16 -7.67
C PRO A 135 15.05 -8.16 -6.60
N LYS A 136 14.33 -7.06 -6.51
CA LYS A 136 14.52 -6.04 -5.47
C LYS A 136 13.13 -5.61 -4.98
N VAL A 137 12.94 -5.59 -3.67
CA VAL A 137 11.74 -5.04 -3.06
C VAL A 137 11.79 -3.52 -3.14
N GLY A 138 10.67 -2.91 -3.47
CA GLY A 138 10.51 -1.46 -3.48
C GLY A 138 10.64 -0.88 -2.08
N MET A 139 11.19 0.32 -2.01
CA MET A 139 11.32 1.08 -0.76
C MET A 139 9.99 1.77 -0.43
N HIS A 140 9.63 1.80 0.85
CA HIS A 140 8.47 2.58 1.29
C HIS A 140 8.68 4.06 0.98
N LEU A 141 7.72 4.63 0.27
CA LEU A 141 7.74 6.04 -0.11
C LEU A 141 6.86 6.86 0.84
N ILE A 142 5.55 6.55 0.87
CA ILE A 142 4.55 7.25 1.69
C ILE A 142 3.32 6.36 1.88
N THR A 143 2.57 6.59 2.96
CA THR A 143 1.24 6.02 3.18
C THR A 143 0.22 7.15 3.26
N VAL A 144 -0.90 7.04 2.53
CA VAL A 144 -1.97 8.04 2.48
C VAL A 144 -3.33 7.40 2.74
N ASN A 145 -4.30 8.20 3.22
CA ASN A 145 -5.61 7.71 3.69
C ASN A 145 -6.74 7.85 2.67
N SER A 146 -6.45 8.27 1.45
CA SER A 146 -7.48 8.40 0.40
C SER A 146 -6.96 8.02 -0.97
N GLU A 147 -7.88 7.65 -1.86
CA GLU A 147 -7.55 7.34 -3.26
C GLU A 147 -7.07 8.57 -4.01
N GLU A 148 -7.66 9.72 -3.74
CA GLU A 148 -7.28 11.00 -4.34
C GLU A 148 -5.82 11.35 -3.99
N ALA A 149 -5.44 11.18 -2.73
CA ALA A 149 -4.06 11.38 -2.30
C ALA A 149 -3.10 10.35 -2.93
N ALA A 150 -3.52 9.10 -3.06
CA ALA A 150 -2.73 8.08 -3.76
C ALA A 150 -2.51 8.45 -5.24
N LEU A 151 -3.53 8.96 -5.92
CA LEU A 151 -3.43 9.44 -7.29
C LEU A 151 -2.48 10.64 -7.42
N LEU A 152 -2.53 11.59 -6.47
CA LEU A 152 -1.59 12.70 -6.42
C LEU A 152 -0.14 12.23 -6.24
N VAL A 153 0.09 11.25 -5.38
CA VAL A 153 1.43 10.65 -5.20
C VAL A 153 1.92 10.02 -6.51
N ILE A 154 1.05 9.31 -7.23
CA ILE A 154 1.40 8.73 -8.54
C ILE A 154 1.75 9.84 -9.54
N ASP A 155 0.97 10.91 -9.59
CA ASP A 155 1.23 12.05 -10.47
C ASP A 155 2.60 12.67 -10.16
N GLU A 156 2.95 12.85 -8.88
CA GLU A 156 4.25 13.37 -8.46
C GLU A 156 5.42 12.43 -8.79
N ILE A 157 5.24 11.12 -8.64
CA ILE A 157 6.26 10.13 -9.04
C ILE A 157 6.49 10.19 -10.54
N ILE A 158 5.44 10.23 -11.34
CA ILE A 158 5.54 10.26 -12.80
C ILE A 158 6.19 11.55 -13.25
N ASP A 159 5.81 12.72 -12.69
CA ASP A 159 6.40 14.01 -13.01
C ASP A 159 7.91 14.05 -12.65
N TRP A 160 8.26 13.53 -11.48
CA TRP A 160 9.67 13.40 -11.07
C TRP A 160 10.47 12.51 -12.06
N ILE A 161 9.92 11.37 -12.48
CA ILE A 161 10.57 10.50 -13.48
C ILE A 161 10.73 11.25 -14.80
N TYR A 162 9.73 11.97 -15.26
CA TYR A 162 9.80 12.75 -16.50
C TYR A 162 10.91 13.81 -16.48
N ARG A 163 11.12 14.46 -15.35
CA ARG A 163 12.12 15.55 -15.22
C ARG A 163 13.54 15.05 -15.14
N TYR A 164 13.76 13.91 -14.50
CA TYR A 164 15.11 13.49 -14.09
C TYR A 164 15.57 12.16 -14.67
N ALA A 165 14.68 11.33 -15.19
CA ALA A 165 15.08 10.04 -15.73
C ALA A 165 15.71 10.16 -17.12
N ARG A 166 16.76 9.40 -17.35
CA ARG A 166 17.40 9.26 -18.64
C ARG A 166 16.59 8.29 -19.51
N ILE A 167 16.36 8.68 -20.77
CA ILE A 167 15.61 7.87 -21.74
C ILE A 167 16.39 6.58 -22.05
N GLY A 168 15.68 5.46 -22.16
CA GLY A 168 16.22 4.17 -22.54
C GLY A 168 16.97 3.42 -21.42
N VAL A 169 17.11 4.02 -20.23
CA VAL A 169 17.70 3.33 -19.07
C VAL A 169 16.58 2.87 -18.13
N PRO A 170 16.62 1.62 -17.62
CA PRO A 170 15.62 1.15 -16.66
C PRO A 170 15.54 2.05 -15.42
N ILE A 171 14.33 2.45 -15.00
CA ILE A 171 14.10 3.41 -13.93
C ILE A 171 14.82 3.01 -12.63
N VAL A 172 14.73 1.73 -12.24
CA VAL A 172 15.34 1.24 -10.99
C VAL A 172 16.88 1.32 -11.00
N GLN A 173 17.50 1.29 -12.16
CA GLN A 173 18.97 1.43 -12.29
C GLN A 173 19.44 2.88 -12.15
N GLN A 174 18.53 3.82 -12.25
CA GLN A 174 18.82 5.25 -12.14
C GLN A 174 18.73 5.77 -10.70
N LEU A 175 18.23 4.95 -9.77
CA LEU A 175 18.15 5.29 -8.35
C LEU A 175 19.55 5.50 -7.76
N GLY A 176 19.77 6.66 -7.16
CA GLY A 176 21.09 7.08 -6.65
C GLY A 176 22.06 7.61 -7.70
N VAL A 177 21.66 7.66 -8.98
CA VAL A 177 22.47 8.22 -10.07
C VAL A 177 21.84 9.50 -10.62
N SER A 178 20.76 9.37 -11.39
CA SER A 178 19.99 10.55 -11.90
C SER A 178 18.69 10.76 -11.15
N LEU A 179 18.18 9.73 -10.47
CA LEU A 179 16.99 9.78 -9.63
C LEU A 179 17.41 9.75 -8.15
N ASN A 180 17.42 10.92 -7.51
CA ASN A 180 17.70 11.04 -6.07
C ASN A 180 16.42 10.71 -5.27
N PHE A 181 16.30 9.44 -4.87
CA PHE A 181 15.12 8.94 -4.16
C PHE A 181 14.95 9.58 -2.78
N GLU A 182 16.02 9.77 -2.03
CA GLU A 182 15.94 10.31 -0.67
C GLU A 182 15.47 11.78 -0.69
N GLU A 183 15.97 12.57 -1.62
CA GLU A 183 15.53 13.94 -1.79
C GLU A 183 14.06 14.02 -2.25
N PHE A 184 13.67 13.15 -3.20
CA PHE A 184 12.28 13.07 -3.65
C PHE A 184 11.35 12.70 -2.49
N LYS A 185 11.71 11.65 -1.72
CA LYS A 185 10.95 11.20 -0.55
C LYS A 185 10.81 12.28 0.51
N ALA A 186 11.86 13.03 0.80
CA ALA A 186 11.84 14.12 1.78
C ALA A 186 10.96 15.32 1.34
N ASN A 187 10.84 15.56 0.03
CA ASN A 187 10.04 16.67 -0.51
C ASN A 187 8.60 16.31 -0.83
N LEU A 188 8.29 15.04 -1.06
CA LEU A 188 6.95 14.57 -1.44
C LEU A 188 5.85 14.97 -0.43
N PRO A 189 6.04 14.85 0.89
CA PRO A 189 5.01 15.25 1.87
C PRO A 189 4.59 16.72 1.79
N LYS A 190 5.45 17.61 1.27
CA LYS A 190 5.12 19.03 1.08
C LYS A 190 4.11 19.27 -0.04
N LYS A 191 3.91 18.29 -0.92
CA LYS A 191 3.04 18.35 -2.09
C LYS A 191 1.72 17.60 -1.91
N ILE A 192 1.62 16.82 -0.85
CA ILE A 192 0.43 16.04 -0.50
C ILE A 192 -0.28 16.74 0.67
N PRO A 193 -1.62 16.81 0.68
CA PRO A 193 -2.36 17.36 1.82
C PRO A 193 -1.94 16.68 3.12
N ALA A 194 -1.59 17.48 4.13
CA ALA A 194 -1.02 16.95 5.38
C ALA A 194 -1.99 16.02 6.13
N ASP A 195 -3.29 16.28 6.05
CA ASP A 195 -4.37 15.48 6.61
C ASP A 195 -4.57 14.13 5.90
N SER A 196 -4.00 14.00 4.70
CA SER A 196 -4.05 12.76 3.92
C SER A 196 -2.86 11.83 4.17
N ILE A 197 -1.84 12.28 4.91
CA ILE A 197 -0.64 11.49 5.19
C ILE A 197 -0.85 10.69 6.48
N VAL A 198 -0.66 9.38 6.40
CA VAL A 198 -0.69 8.49 7.56
C VAL A 198 0.71 8.39 8.14
N CYS A 199 0.89 8.85 9.38
CA CYS A 199 2.13 8.64 10.12
C CYS A 199 2.21 7.16 10.55
N GLN A 200 3.26 6.48 10.12
CA GLN A 200 3.59 5.11 10.55
C GLN A 200 4.77 5.15 11.50
#